data_214231701a9f285f9f8240999feb1860
#
_entry.id   214231701a9f285f9f8240999feb1860
#
_cell.length_a   1.000
_cell.length_b   1.000
_cell.length_c   1.000
_cell.angle_alpha   90.00
_cell.angle_beta   90.00
_cell.angle_gamma   90.00
#
_symmetry.space_group_name_H-M   'P 1'
#
loop_
_entity.id
_entity.type
_entity.pdbx_description
1 polymer ?
#
loop_
_entity_poly.entity_id
_entity_poly.type
_entity_poly.pdbx_seq_one_letter_code
_entity_poly.pdbx_strand_id
1 'polypeptide(L)'
;ENFKLVLQDVLKADLRALIEEEFPGMPVAVCANLPYYITSPIVMKLLGDRLPIQNLTVMVQKEAADRLAAAPGTRASSAISCAVSYYATSKLMFTAAPGSFYPAPKVTSAVVRMDIRTTPAVQVEDEDGYFALIRAAFGQRRKTAANAIASGLGLPKDKVIAAIEAAGFDARIRPEALTLEDFAAVQRELK
;
A
#
# COMPACT_ATOMS: atom_id res chain seq x y z
N GLU A 1 -33.63 10.61 4.35
CA GLU A 1 -32.60 10.35 5.34
C GLU A 1 -31.24 10.40 4.67
N ASN A 2 -30.23 10.96 5.36
CA ASN A 2 -28.86 11.11 4.84
C ASN A 2 -27.88 10.11 5.47
N PHE A 3 -28.39 9.01 6.04
CA PHE A 3 -27.61 7.99 6.72
C PHE A 3 -28.18 6.59 6.45
N LYS A 4 -27.29 5.64 6.09
CA LYS A 4 -27.61 4.20 5.97
C LYS A 4 -26.59 3.40 6.76
N LEU A 5 -27.04 2.51 7.64
CA LEU A 5 -26.18 1.59 8.37
C LEU A 5 -26.11 0.24 7.63
N VAL A 6 -24.89 -0.18 7.30
CA VAL A 6 -24.60 -1.51 6.75
C VAL A 6 -23.72 -2.26 7.73
N LEU A 7 -24.24 -3.31 8.36
CA LEU A 7 -23.50 -4.16 9.28
C LEU A 7 -22.88 -5.34 8.52
N GLN A 8 -21.63 -5.19 8.11
CA GLN A 8 -20.93 -6.18 7.31
C GLN A 8 -19.40 -6.11 7.53
N ASP A 9 -18.71 -7.23 7.33
CA ASP A 9 -17.25 -7.25 7.26
C ASP A 9 -16.80 -6.51 6.00
N VAL A 10 -16.08 -5.40 6.19
CA VAL A 10 -15.60 -4.55 5.10
C VAL A 10 -14.71 -5.29 4.08
N LEU A 11 -13.98 -6.32 4.52
CA LEU A 11 -13.14 -7.12 3.63
C LEU A 11 -13.96 -8.03 2.69
N LYS A 12 -15.21 -8.32 3.05
CA LYS A 12 -16.14 -9.16 2.27
C LYS A 12 -17.22 -8.36 1.54
N ALA A 13 -17.38 -7.08 1.91
CA ALA A 13 -18.37 -6.20 1.31
C ALA A 13 -18.04 -5.91 -0.15
N ASP A 14 -19.06 -5.89 -1.00
CA ASP A 14 -18.97 -5.29 -2.35
C ASP A 14 -19.12 -3.78 -2.23
N LEU A 15 -17.98 -3.12 -1.96
CA LEU A 15 -17.96 -1.68 -1.77
C LEU A 15 -18.26 -0.90 -3.05
N ARG A 16 -17.96 -1.47 -4.22
CA ARG A 16 -18.26 -0.84 -5.50
C ARG A 16 -19.75 -0.77 -5.72
N ALA A 17 -20.46 -1.91 -5.61
CA ALA A 17 -21.90 -1.96 -5.74
C ALA A 17 -22.59 -1.02 -4.72
N LEU A 18 -22.13 -1.00 -3.47
CA LEU A 18 -22.64 -0.12 -2.44
C LEU A 18 -22.48 1.37 -2.79
N ILE A 19 -21.30 1.76 -3.30
CA ILE A 19 -21.04 3.15 -3.71
C ILE A 19 -21.93 3.53 -4.91
N GLU A 20 -22.05 2.67 -5.89
CA GLU A 20 -22.86 2.91 -7.09
C GLU A 20 -24.37 3.02 -6.78
N GLU A 21 -24.86 2.23 -5.81
CA GLU A 21 -26.26 2.26 -5.35
C GLU A 21 -26.56 3.53 -4.53
N GLU A 22 -25.69 3.86 -3.56
CA GLU A 22 -26.01 4.90 -2.56
C GLU A 22 -25.54 6.31 -2.97
N PHE A 23 -24.53 6.40 -3.86
CA PHE A 23 -23.93 7.67 -4.27
C PHE A 23 -23.84 7.82 -5.80
N PRO A 24 -24.92 7.59 -6.57
CA PRO A 24 -24.88 7.62 -8.02
C PRO A 24 -24.43 8.98 -8.55
N GLY A 25 -23.29 8.99 -9.26
CA GLY A 25 -22.72 10.22 -9.84
C GLY A 25 -22.15 11.23 -8.84
N MET A 26 -22.10 10.91 -7.55
CA MET A 26 -21.57 11.80 -6.50
C MET A 26 -20.08 11.57 -6.26
N PRO A 27 -19.31 12.61 -5.88
CA PRO A 27 -17.96 12.42 -5.40
C PRO A 27 -17.98 11.73 -4.02
N VAL A 28 -17.22 10.64 -3.89
CA VAL A 28 -17.20 9.82 -2.66
C VAL A 28 -15.84 9.96 -1.99
N ALA A 29 -15.83 10.16 -0.68
CA ALA A 29 -14.66 10.09 0.19
C ALA A 29 -14.88 9.01 1.26
N VAL A 30 -13.83 8.25 1.56
CA VAL A 30 -13.84 7.29 2.65
C VAL A 30 -13.17 7.91 3.88
N CYS A 31 -13.87 7.86 5.02
CA CYS A 31 -13.32 8.28 6.32
C CYS A 31 -13.53 7.14 7.33
N ALA A 32 -12.43 6.63 7.91
CA ALA A 32 -12.53 5.46 8.77
C ALA A 32 -11.54 5.48 9.95
N ASN A 33 -12.03 5.06 11.12
CA ASN A 33 -11.19 4.63 12.23
C ASN A 33 -10.97 3.12 12.09
N LEU A 34 -9.76 2.70 11.66
CA LEU A 34 -9.49 1.30 11.35
C LEU A 34 -9.04 0.52 12.58
N PRO A 35 -9.51 -0.74 12.74
CA PRO A 35 -8.93 -1.64 13.71
C PRO A 35 -7.45 -1.88 13.39
N TYR A 36 -6.57 -1.73 14.38
CA TYR A 36 -5.11 -1.72 14.16
C TYR A 36 -4.56 -3.02 13.55
N TYR A 37 -5.17 -4.16 13.89
CA TYR A 37 -4.70 -5.47 13.45
C TYR A 37 -5.04 -5.81 11.99
N ILE A 38 -5.95 -5.08 11.34
CA ILE A 38 -6.35 -5.28 9.94
C ILE A 38 -6.21 -4.01 9.07
N THR A 39 -5.46 -3.02 9.53
CA THR A 39 -5.24 -1.76 8.79
C THR A 39 -4.76 -2.01 7.36
N SER A 40 -3.68 -2.78 7.18
CA SER A 40 -3.10 -3.02 5.85
C SER A 40 -4.04 -3.76 4.90
N PRO A 41 -4.71 -4.85 5.29
CA PRO A 41 -5.72 -5.49 4.44
C PRO A 41 -6.84 -4.56 3.98
N ILE A 42 -7.37 -3.71 4.88
CA ILE A 42 -8.45 -2.77 4.53
C ILE A 42 -7.96 -1.71 3.55
N VAL A 43 -6.81 -1.07 3.83
CA VAL A 43 -6.25 -0.07 2.93
C VAL A 43 -5.95 -0.67 1.56
N MET A 44 -5.37 -1.89 1.50
CA MET A 44 -5.09 -2.57 0.24
C MET A 44 -6.35 -2.90 -0.55
N LYS A 45 -7.43 -3.33 0.12
CA LYS A 45 -8.72 -3.56 -0.54
C LYS A 45 -9.28 -2.26 -1.12
N LEU A 46 -9.33 -1.18 -0.33
CA LEU A 46 -9.88 0.10 -0.76
C LEU A 46 -9.12 0.72 -1.96
N LEU A 47 -7.80 0.52 -2.02
CA LEU A 47 -6.97 0.99 -3.13
C LEU A 47 -6.99 0.02 -4.32
N GLY A 48 -6.82 -1.28 -4.07
CA GLY A 48 -6.69 -2.31 -5.11
C GLY A 48 -8.00 -2.57 -5.87
N ASP A 49 -9.15 -2.47 -5.22
CA ASP A 49 -10.47 -2.59 -5.86
C ASP A 49 -10.77 -1.41 -6.80
N ARG A 50 -9.90 -0.40 -6.87
CA ARG A 50 -10.05 0.80 -7.72
C ARG A 50 -11.45 1.40 -7.61
N LEU A 51 -11.91 1.59 -6.37
CA LEU A 51 -13.23 2.14 -6.08
C LEU A 51 -13.37 3.57 -6.64
N PRO A 52 -14.57 4.01 -7.01
CA PRO A 52 -14.82 5.37 -7.49
C PRO A 52 -14.83 6.37 -6.33
N ILE A 53 -13.70 6.47 -5.63
CA ILE A 53 -13.50 7.37 -4.49
C ILE A 53 -12.41 8.40 -4.81
N GLN A 54 -12.54 9.60 -4.26
CA GLN A 54 -11.57 10.68 -4.46
C GLN A 54 -10.42 10.61 -3.45
N ASN A 55 -10.72 10.25 -2.20
CA ASN A 55 -9.73 10.15 -1.14
C ASN A 55 -10.15 9.13 -0.08
N LEU A 56 -9.15 8.68 0.66
CA LEU A 56 -9.26 7.80 1.81
C LEU A 56 -8.56 8.47 2.99
N THR A 57 -9.30 8.82 4.03
CA THR A 57 -8.76 9.37 5.27
C THR A 57 -8.96 8.36 6.39
N VAL A 58 -7.86 7.88 6.99
CA VAL A 58 -7.91 6.83 8.01
C VAL A 58 -7.16 7.22 9.27
N MET A 59 -7.72 6.83 10.42
CA MET A 59 -7.00 6.85 11.69
C MET A 59 -6.49 5.43 11.99
N VAL A 60 -5.18 5.34 12.25
CA VAL A 60 -4.45 4.10 12.48
C VAL A 60 -3.38 4.30 13.55
N GLN A 61 -2.66 3.24 13.95
CA GLN A 61 -1.46 3.40 14.79
C GLN A 61 -0.41 4.26 14.09
N LYS A 62 0.32 5.09 14.86
CA LYS A 62 1.39 5.98 14.35
C LYS A 62 2.40 5.23 13.49
N GLU A 63 2.84 4.05 13.90
CA GLU A 63 3.79 3.23 13.12
C GLU A 63 3.19 2.78 11.77
N ALA A 64 1.91 2.43 11.74
CA ALA A 64 1.22 2.09 10.48
C ALA A 64 1.06 3.33 9.60
N ALA A 65 0.73 4.48 10.19
CA ALA A 65 0.64 5.76 9.49
C ALA A 65 1.97 6.15 8.83
N ASP A 66 3.08 5.98 9.54
CA ASP A 66 4.42 6.26 9.01
C ASP A 66 4.76 5.39 7.80
N ARG A 67 4.34 4.10 7.83
CA ARG A 67 4.51 3.20 6.68
C ARG A 67 3.61 3.57 5.51
N LEU A 68 2.35 3.95 5.76
CA LEU A 68 1.42 4.39 4.71
C LEU A 68 1.89 5.68 4.03
N ALA A 69 2.54 6.56 4.77
CA ALA A 69 3.02 7.85 4.29
C ALA A 69 4.49 7.84 3.81
N ALA A 70 5.20 6.72 3.97
CA ALA A 70 6.60 6.62 3.57
C ALA A 70 6.75 6.65 2.04
N ALA A 71 7.72 7.40 1.55
CA ALA A 71 8.05 7.39 0.13
C ALA A 71 8.83 6.11 -0.25
N PRO A 72 8.52 5.45 -1.40
CA PRO A 72 9.37 4.41 -1.97
C PRO A 72 10.80 4.91 -2.19
N GLY A 73 11.79 4.02 -2.12
CA GLY A 73 13.20 4.39 -2.23
C GLY A 73 13.81 4.99 -0.96
N THR A 74 13.10 4.97 0.15
CA THR A 74 13.59 5.45 1.45
C THR A 74 13.68 4.32 2.47
N ARG A 75 14.49 4.50 3.51
CA ARG A 75 14.66 3.51 4.60
C ARG A 75 13.35 3.09 5.27
N ALA A 76 12.33 3.95 5.25
CA ALA A 76 11.01 3.68 5.81
C ALA A 76 10.09 2.93 4.84
N SER A 77 10.52 2.73 3.60
CA SER A 77 9.75 2.05 2.55
C SER A 77 9.41 0.61 2.94
N SER A 78 8.26 0.17 2.48
CA SER A 78 7.69 -1.17 2.69
C SER A 78 6.76 -1.53 1.55
N ALA A 79 6.30 -2.78 1.46
CA ALA A 79 5.35 -3.18 0.44
C ALA A 79 4.06 -2.33 0.45
N ILE A 80 3.56 -1.96 1.64
CA ILE A 80 2.37 -1.10 1.75
C ILE A 80 2.65 0.32 1.31
N SER A 81 3.85 0.86 1.58
CA SER A 81 4.26 2.19 1.10
C SER A 81 4.27 2.26 -0.42
N CYS A 82 4.83 1.22 -1.07
CA CYS A 82 4.84 1.10 -2.52
C CYS A 82 3.42 1.03 -3.09
N ALA A 83 2.55 0.21 -2.50
CA ALA A 83 1.17 0.08 -2.95
C ALA A 83 0.38 1.39 -2.79
N VAL A 84 0.50 2.06 -1.63
CA VAL A 84 -0.14 3.36 -1.42
C VAL A 84 0.37 4.38 -2.43
N SER A 85 1.69 4.50 -2.61
CA SER A 85 2.28 5.47 -3.55
C SER A 85 1.92 5.19 -5.01
N TYR A 86 1.66 3.93 -5.37
CA TYR A 86 1.20 3.54 -6.70
C TYR A 86 -0.21 4.08 -7.00
N TYR A 87 -1.16 3.94 -6.04
CA TYR A 87 -2.56 4.31 -6.23
C TYR A 87 -2.92 5.72 -5.75
N ALA A 88 -2.14 6.30 -4.84
CA ALA A 88 -2.49 7.55 -4.18
C ALA A 88 -1.27 8.42 -3.84
N THR A 89 -1.52 9.68 -3.48
CA THR A 89 -0.57 10.51 -2.74
C THR A 89 -0.98 10.56 -1.29
N SER A 90 -0.08 10.20 -0.38
CA SER A 90 -0.36 10.11 1.05
C SER A 90 0.23 11.27 1.84
N LYS A 91 -0.49 11.72 2.87
CA LYS A 91 -0.03 12.75 3.79
C LYS A 91 -0.45 12.41 5.21
N LEU A 92 0.51 12.46 6.14
CA LEU A 92 0.23 12.45 7.57
C LEU A 92 -0.40 13.79 7.93
N MET A 93 -1.61 13.77 8.49
CA MET A 93 -2.36 14.97 8.83
C MET A 93 -2.04 15.47 10.24
N PHE A 94 -2.24 14.60 11.22
CA PHE A 94 -1.95 14.87 12.63
C PHE A 94 -1.86 13.57 13.44
N THR A 95 -1.42 13.68 14.69
CA THR A 95 -1.37 12.58 15.65
C THR A 95 -2.36 12.82 16.79
N ALA A 96 -2.90 11.74 17.35
CA ALA A 96 -3.75 11.75 18.53
C ALA A 96 -3.08 10.97 19.66
N ALA A 97 -2.86 11.64 20.80
CA ALA A 97 -2.24 11.02 21.96
C ALA A 97 -3.17 9.98 22.60
N PRO A 98 -2.64 8.98 23.33
CA PRO A 98 -3.45 7.98 24.02
C PRO A 98 -4.51 8.57 24.95
N GLY A 99 -4.23 9.68 25.62
CA GLY A 99 -5.17 10.37 26.50
C GLY A 99 -6.39 11.00 25.80
N SER A 100 -6.43 11.03 24.47
CA SER A 100 -7.59 11.48 23.69
C SER A 100 -8.69 10.43 23.54
N PHE A 101 -8.48 9.22 24.10
CA PHE A 101 -9.38 8.08 23.94
C PHE A 101 -9.80 7.48 25.27
N TYR A 102 -10.99 6.89 25.32
CA TYR A 102 -11.45 6.11 26.45
C TYR A 102 -12.03 4.75 25.98
N PRO A 103 -11.49 3.63 26.44
CA PRO A 103 -10.25 3.49 27.22
C PRO A 103 -9.02 3.95 26.42
N ALA A 104 -8.00 4.46 27.12
CA ALA A 104 -6.79 4.93 26.48
C ALA A 104 -6.00 3.76 25.85
N PRO A 105 -5.64 3.81 24.55
CA PRO A 105 -4.78 2.81 23.92
C PRO A 105 -3.34 2.94 24.45
N LYS A 106 -2.54 1.89 24.24
CA LYS A 106 -1.12 1.89 24.65
C LYS A 106 -0.19 2.63 23.67
N VAL A 107 -0.72 3.07 22.52
CA VAL A 107 0.04 3.63 21.41
C VAL A 107 -0.60 4.91 20.91
N THR A 108 0.21 5.80 20.37
CA THR A 108 -0.27 7.00 19.66
C THR A 108 -0.95 6.60 18.36
N SER A 109 -2.07 7.24 18.07
CA SER A 109 -2.76 7.14 16.78
C SER A 109 -2.34 8.27 15.85
N ALA A 110 -2.56 8.09 14.57
CA ALA A 110 -2.33 9.14 13.57
C ALA A 110 -3.37 9.07 12.47
N VAL A 111 -3.68 10.21 11.87
CA VAL A 111 -4.58 10.33 10.73
C VAL A 111 -3.75 10.52 9.48
N VAL A 112 -4.00 9.67 8.48
CA VAL A 112 -3.39 9.73 7.15
C VAL A 112 -4.48 9.97 6.13
N ARG A 113 -4.27 10.92 5.23
CA ARG A 113 -5.08 11.15 4.04
C ARG A 113 -4.33 10.63 2.83
N MET A 114 -5.03 9.91 1.97
CA MET A 114 -4.56 9.39 0.70
C MET A 114 -5.48 9.91 -0.40
N ASP A 115 -5.00 10.80 -1.25
CA ASP A 115 -5.72 11.32 -2.40
C ASP A 115 -5.48 10.37 -3.58
N ILE A 116 -6.56 9.77 -4.11
CA ILE A 116 -6.50 8.73 -5.14
C ILE A 116 -6.03 9.34 -6.46
N ARG A 117 -5.08 8.69 -7.10
CA ARG A 117 -4.59 9.10 -8.42
C ARG A 117 -5.58 8.72 -9.51
N THR A 118 -5.73 9.53 -10.52
CA THR A 118 -6.49 9.22 -11.74
C THR A 118 -5.77 8.18 -12.60
N THR A 119 -4.43 8.19 -12.56
CA THR A 119 -3.56 7.21 -13.20
C THR A 119 -2.53 6.71 -12.20
N PRO A 120 -2.13 5.43 -12.22
CA PRO A 120 -1.07 4.93 -11.36
C PRO A 120 0.21 5.74 -11.50
N ALA A 121 1.03 5.78 -10.42
CA ALA A 121 2.30 6.52 -10.42
C ALA A 121 3.30 5.97 -11.44
N VAL A 122 3.23 4.68 -11.73
CA VAL A 122 4.06 3.97 -12.72
C VAL A 122 3.14 3.10 -13.56
N GLN A 123 3.37 3.08 -14.86
CA GLN A 123 2.67 2.16 -15.77
C GLN A 123 3.44 0.86 -15.88
N VAL A 124 2.74 -0.25 -15.65
CA VAL A 124 3.25 -1.61 -15.77
C VAL A 124 2.28 -2.44 -16.61
N GLU A 125 2.80 -3.38 -17.39
CA GLU A 125 1.96 -4.24 -18.24
C GLU A 125 1.25 -5.34 -17.45
N ASP A 126 1.87 -5.80 -16.36
CA ASP A 126 1.36 -6.84 -15.47
C ASP A 126 1.40 -6.31 -14.03
N GLU A 127 0.27 -5.77 -13.58
CA GLU A 127 0.13 -5.19 -12.24
C GLU A 127 0.18 -6.25 -11.15
N ASP A 128 -0.41 -7.42 -11.39
CA ASP A 128 -0.40 -8.51 -10.40
C ASP A 128 1.02 -9.04 -10.17
N GLY A 129 1.78 -9.26 -11.25
CA GLY A 129 3.19 -9.63 -11.19
C GLY A 129 4.05 -8.54 -10.55
N TYR A 130 3.76 -7.27 -10.82
CA TYR A 130 4.44 -6.13 -10.21
C TYR A 130 4.27 -6.12 -8.68
N PHE A 131 3.04 -6.26 -8.20
CA PHE A 131 2.80 -6.32 -6.76
C PHE A 131 3.27 -7.63 -6.12
N ALA A 132 3.29 -8.75 -6.86
CA ALA A 132 3.90 -9.99 -6.40
C ALA A 132 5.42 -9.81 -6.18
N LEU A 133 6.11 -9.15 -7.12
CA LEU A 133 7.52 -8.80 -7.02
C LEU A 133 7.80 -7.93 -5.78
N ILE A 134 7.04 -6.85 -5.58
CA ILE A 134 7.20 -5.95 -4.42
C ILE A 134 6.96 -6.73 -3.12
N ARG A 135 5.88 -7.51 -3.02
CA ARG A 135 5.62 -8.33 -1.82
C ARG A 135 6.73 -9.31 -1.53
N ALA A 136 7.26 -9.97 -2.55
CA ALA A 136 8.40 -10.89 -2.43
C ALA A 136 9.65 -10.17 -1.93
N ALA A 137 9.98 -9.00 -2.51
CA ALA A 137 11.14 -8.19 -2.13
C ALA A 137 11.12 -7.79 -0.65
N PHE A 138 9.97 -7.37 -0.13
CA PHE A 138 9.80 -6.99 1.27
C PHE A 138 9.48 -8.14 2.22
N GLY A 139 9.32 -9.37 1.71
CA GLY A 139 8.97 -10.55 2.51
C GLY A 139 10.04 -10.98 3.52
N GLN A 140 11.29 -10.57 3.31
CA GLN A 140 12.42 -10.93 4.17
C GLN A 140 13.25 -9.71 4.59
N ARG A 141 12.91 -9.08 5.72
CA ARG A 141 13.47 -7.78 6.21
C ARG A 141 15.01 -7.64 6.21
N ARG A 142 15.75 -8.75 6.38
CA ARG A 142 17.23 -8.72 6.51
C ARG A 142 17.97 -9.17 5.25
N LYS A 143 17.25 -9.47 4.18
CA LYS A 143 17.86 -9.97 2.93
C LYS A 143 17.97 -8.86 1.88
N THR A 144 18.86 -9.09 0.90
CA THR A 144 18.91 -8.29 -0.32
C THR A 144 17.65 -8.51 -1.16
N ALA A 145 17.34 -7.57 -2.05
CA ALA A 145 16.21 -7.69 -2.96
C ALA A 145 16.30 -9.00 -3.77
N ALA A 146 17.49 -9.34 -4.31
CA ALA A 146 17.71 -10.58 -5.05
C ALA A 146 17.31 -11.83 -4.27
N ASN A 147 17.78 -11.95 -3.02
CA ASN A 147 17.47 -13.11 -2.19
C ASN A 147 15.99 -13.20 -1.81
N ALA A 148 15.37 -12.06 -1.48
CA ALA A 148 13.98 -12.01 -1.07
C ALA A 148 13.03 -12.32 -2.24
N ILE A 149 13.28 -11.73 -3.42
CA ILE A 149 12.50 -11.95 -4.64
C ILE A 149 12.62 -13.41 -5.11
N ALA A 150 13.86 -13.93 -5.20
CA ALA A 150 14.09 -15.32 -5.62
C ALA A 150 13.32 -16.31 -4.73
N SER A 151 13.40 -16.14 -3.41
CA SER A 151 12.67 -16.97 -2.45
C SER A 151 11.15 -16.79 -2.52
N GLY A 152 10.69 -15.55 -2.65
CA GLY A 152 9.25 -15.22 -2.61
C GLY A 152 8.50 -15.60 -3.89
N LEU A 153 9.18 -15.58 -5.05
CA LEU A 153 8.61 -15.94 -6.34
C LEU A 153 9.00 -17.35 -6.80
N GLY A 154 9.85 -18.06 -6.05
CA GLY A 154 10.34 -19.39 -6.44
C GLY A 154 11.23 -19.36 -7.70
N LEU A 155 11.94 -18.25 -7.95
CA LEU A 155 12.78 -18.07 -9.12
C LEU A 155 14.24 -18.46 -8.81
N PRO A 156 15.02 -18.92 -9.82
CA PRO A 156 16.45 -19.09 -9.67
C PRO A 156 17.12 -17.76 -9.27
N LYS A 157 17.98 -17.79 -8.25
CA LYS A 157 18.62 -16.58 -7.71
C LYS A 157 19.44 -15.86 -8.78
N ASP A 158 20.16 -16.60 -9.63
CA ASP A 158 21.00 -15.99 -10.67
C ASP A 158 20.18 -15.24 -11.72
N LYS A 159 18.96 -15.74 -12.05
CA LYS A 159 18.03 -15.03 -12.92
C LYS A 159 17.62 -13.69 -12.30
N VAL A 160 17.32 -13.67 -10.99
CA VAL A 160 16.92 -12.44 -10.30
C VAL A 160 18.08 -11.46 -10.18
N ILE A 161 19.30 -11.94 -9.90
CA ILE A 161 20.50 -11.11 -9.89
C ILE A 161 20.70 -10.46 -11.25
N ALA A 162 20.69 -11.25 -12.33
CA ALA A 162 20.85 -10.74 -13.69
C ALA A 162 19.83 -9.66 -14.05
N ALA A 163 18.55 -9.83 -13.65
CA ALA A 163 17.50 -8.85 -13.86
C ALA A 163 17.73 -7.55 -13.08
N ILE A 164 18.19 -7.63 -11.83
CA ILE A 164 18.52 -6.46 -11.01
C ILE A 164 19.71 -5.69 -11.62
N GLU A 165 20.74 -6.40 -12.07
CA GLU A 165 21.93 -5.80 -12.72
C GLU A 165 21.58 -5.21 -14.09
N ALA A 166 20.75 -5.87 -14.90
CA ALA A 166 20.25 -5.36 -16.16
C ALA A 166 19.40 -4.09 -15.99
N ALA A 167 18.65 -4.00 -14.87
CA ALA A 167 17.93 -2.79 -14.49
C ALA A 167 18.87 -1.66 -13.96
N GLY A 168 20.17 -1.89 -13.84
CA GLY A 168 21.18 -0.89 -13.45
C GLY A 168 21.48 -0.83 -11.96
N PHE A 169 21.16 -1.85 -11.17
CA PHE A 169 21.35 -1.86 -9.72
C PHE A 169 22.39 -2.89 -9.26
N ASP A 170 23.01 -2.64 -8.10
CA ASP A 170 23.89 -3.62 -7.44
C ASP A 170 23.07 -4.83 -6.98
N ALA A 171 23.56 -6.05 -7.23
CA ALA A 171 22.94 -7.30 -6.79
C ALA A 171 22.66 -7.39 -5.28
N ARG A 172 23.38 -6.59 -4.47
CA ARG A 172 23.21 -6.50 -3.02
C ARG A 172 22.23 -5.43 -2.57
N ILE A 173 21.59 -4.71 -3.52
CA ILE A 173 20.59 -3.69 -3.19
C ILE A 173 19.51 -4.23 -2.26
N ARG A 174 19.04 -3.40 -1.35
CA ARG A 174 17.95 -3.73 -0.45
C ARG A 174 16.62 -3.20 -1.00
N PRO A 175 15.51 -3.90 -0.77
CA PRO A 175 14.22 -3.51 -1.33
C PRO A 175 13.77 -2.10 -0.94
N GLU A 176 14.11 -1.64 0.26
CA GLU A 176 13.76 -0.29 0.70
C GLU A 176 14.43 0.83 -0.09
N ALA A 177 15.53 0.54 -0.79
CA ALA A 177 16.23 1.52 -1.62
C ALA A 177 15.66 1.65 -3.05
N LEU A 178 14.74 0.76 -3.43
CA LEU A 178 14.11 0.77 -4.76
C LEU A 178 12.85 1.64 -4.76
N THR A 179 12.74 2.49 -5.78
CA THR A 179 11.53 3.27 -6.10
C THR A 179 10.48 2.41 -6.82
N LEU A 180 9.32 2.98 -7.13
CA LEU A 180 8.30 2.30 -7.95
C LEU A 180 8.81 2.04 -9.37
N GLU A 181 9.51 3.00 -9.95
CA GLU A 181 10.11 2.92 -11.28
C GLU A 181 11.18 1.84 -11.34
N ASP A 182 11.99 1.71 -10.27
CA ASP A 182 13.05 0.70 -10.17
C ASP A 182 12.45 -0.71 -10.11
N PHE A 183 11.39 -0.92 -9.32
CA PHE A 183 10.66 -2.19 -9.31
C PHE A 183 10.07 -2.52 -10.68
N ALA A 184 9.55 -1.52 -11.41
CA ALA A 184 9.03 -1.73 -12.76
C ALA A 184 10.15 -2.10 -13.75
N ALA A 185 11.34 -1.49 -13.61
CA ALA A 185 12.52 -1.86 -14.41
C ALA A 185 12.93 -3.31 -14.14
N VAL A 186 13.08 -3.70 -12.88
CA VAL A 186 13.39 -5.09 -12.51
C VAL A 186 12.34 -6.08 -13.01
N GLN A 187 11.05 -5.74 -12.95
CA GLN A 187 9.99 -6.60 -13.46
C GLN A 187 10.13 -6.86 -14.96
N ARG A 188 10.46 -5.82 -15.75
CA ARG A 188 10.67 -5.99 -17.20
C ARG A 188 11.80 -6.95 -17.54
N GLU A 189 12.88 -6.92 -16.78
CA GLU A 189 14.04 -7.79 -16.96
C GLU A 189 13.81 -9.23 -16.45
N LEU A 190 12.79 -9.46 -15.63
CA LEU A 190 12.43 -10.78 -15.13
C LEU A 190 11.56 -11.61 -16.08
N LYS A 191 10.94 -10.97 -17.08
CA LYS A 191 10.17 -11.66 -18.12
C LYS A 191 11.10 -12.45 -19.02
#